data_191b8b251478097932177507cdb5d179
#
_entry.id   191b8b251478097932177507cdb5d179
#
_cell.length_a   1.000
_cell.length_b   1.000
_cell.length_c   1.000
_cell.angle_alpha   90.00
_cell.angle_beta   90.00
_cell.angle_gamma   90.00
#
_symmetry.space_group_name_H-M   'P 1'
#
loop_
_entity.id
_entity.type
_entity.pdbx_description
1 polymer ?
#
loop_
_entity_poly.entity_id
_entity_poly.type
_entity_poly.pdbx_seq_one_letter_code
_entity_poly.pdbx_strand_id
1 'polypeptide(L)'
;MRPGGPLATQARTARAEASTQPEPAVQRKRAASAPHLTVATITGSRRVIEAVTSVQASLHEMLTAIPVLPTNIEHSDRQHDRIVEAILARDPSRARREMEHHCDDTAALLRGLLG
;
A
#
# COMPACT_ATOMS: atom_id res chain seq x y z
N MET A 1 23.46 -10.63 8.85
CA MET A 1 22.78 -9.32 8.84
C MET A 1 21.26 -9.53 8.79
N ARG A 2 20.54 -8.89 9.66
CA ARG A 2 19.09 -9.07 9.73
C ARG A 2 18.41 -8.37 8.53
N PRO A 3 17.54 -9.05 7.80
CA PRO A 3 16.78 -8.42 6.70
C PRO A 3 15.74 -7.45 7.29
N GLY A 4 15.79 -6.22 6.84
CA GLY A 4 14.85 -5.20 7.23
C GLY A 4 15.15 -4.58 8.59
N GLY A 5 15.00 -3.32 8.70
CA GLY A 5 15.08 -2.59 9.96
C GLY A 5 13.69 -2.42 10.60
N PRO A 6 13.59 -1.60 11.67
CA PRO A 6 12.32 -1.34 12.34
C PRO A 6 11.21 -0.85 11.41
N LEU A 7 11.54 -0.03 10.40
CA LEU A 7 10.55 0.51 9.47
C LEU A 7 10.00 -0.55 8.53
N ALA A 8 10.84 -1.50 8.07
CA ALA A 8 10.36 -2.61 7.26
C ALA A 8 9.45 -3.55 8.08
N THR A 9 9.77 -3.74 9.35
CA THR A 9 8.93 -4.49 10.27
C THR A 9 7.57 -3.79 10.48
N GLN A 10 7.57 -2.46 10.63
CA GLN A 10 6.34 -1.68 10.75
C GLN A 10 5.46 -1.83 9.51
N ALA A 11 6.05 -1.80 8.32
CA ALA A 11 5.29 -1.99 7.07
C ALA A 11 4.62 -3.37 7.03
N ARG A 12 5.33 -4.40 7.42
CA ARG A 12 4.80 -5.76 7.49
C ARG A 12 3.69 -5.89 8.53
N THR A 13 3.88 -5.34 9.72
CA THR A 13 2.89 -5.37 10.81
C THR A 13 1.60 -4.66 10.38
N ALA A 14 1.70 -3.45 9.82
CA ALA A 14 0.55 -2.70 9.36
C ALA A 14 -0.26 -3.50 8.33
N ARG A 15 0.41 -4.18 7.39
CA ARG A 15 -0.26 -5.01 6.42
C ARG A 15 -0.91 -6.25 7.06
N ALA A 16 -0.22 -6.89 7.98
CA ALA A 16 -0.75 -8.07 8.68
C ALA A 16 -2.01 -7.73 9.48
N GLU A 17 -2.02 -6.60 10.17
CA GLU A 17 -3.19 -6.12 10.90
C GLU A 17 -4.37 -5.87 9.96
N ALA A 18 -4.12 -5.24 8.81
CA ALA A 18 -5.15 -5.00 7.81
C ALA A 18 -5.74 -6.31 7.26
N SER A 19 -4.95 -7.39 7.19
CA SER A 19 -5.37 -8.69 6.64
C SER A 19 -6.13 -9.56 7.61
N THR A 20 -5.85 -9.47 8.91
CA THR A 20 -6.33 -10.43 9.90
C THR A 20 -7.61 -10.04 10.61
N GLN A 21 -7.97 -8.76 10.60
CA GLN A 21 -9.14 -8.27 11.30
C GLN A 21 -10.37 -8.19 10.38
N PRO A 22 -11.53 -8.77 10.78
CA PRO A 22 -12.77 -8.59 10.04
C PRO A 22 -13.30 -7.18 10.28
N GLU A 23 -12.97 -6.26 9.37
CA GLU A 23 -13.35 -4.85 9.48
C GLU A 23 -14.37 -4.44 8.42
N PRO A 24 -15.19 -3.38 8.69
CA PRO A 24 -15.99 -2.78 7.63
C PRO A 24 -15.14 -2.36 6.43
N ALA A 25 -15.76 -2.36 5.25
CA ALA A 25 -15.06 -2.06 4.01
C ALA A 25 -14.29 -0.73 4.05
N VAL A 26 -14.87 0.31 4.67
CA VAL A 26 -14.22 1.62 4.80
C VAL A 26 -12.93 1.52 5.62
N GLN A 27 -12.97 0.80 6.75
CA GLN A 27 -11.80 0.60 7.60
C GLN A 27 -10.73 -0.22 6.90
N ARG A 28 -11.11 -1.25 6.13
CA ARG A 28 -10.15 -2.02 5.30
C ARG A 28 -9.47 -1.14 4.27
N LYS A 29 -10.22 -0.29 3.59
CA LYS A 29 -9.67 0.65 2.60
C LYS A 29 -8.69 1.63 3.23
N ARG A 30 -8.99 2.12 4.45
CA ARG A 30 -8.11 3.01 5.20
C ARG A 30 -6.85 2.28 5.64
N ALA A 31 -6.98 1.08 6.20
CA ALA A 31 -5.85 0.27 6.65
C ALA A 31 -4.91 -0.10 5.49
N ALA A 32 -5.45 -0.32 4.29
CA ALA A 32 -4.66 -0.64 3.10
C ALA A 32 -3.70 0.50 2.68
N SER A 33 -3.92 1.75 3.13
CA SER A 33 -3.00 2.85 2.85
C SER A 33 -1.79 2.89 3.80
N ALA A 34 -1.85 2.20 4.94
CA ALA A 34 -0.77 2.24 5.95
C ALA A 34 0.59 1.76 5.43
N PRO A 35 0.69 0.68 4.60
CA PRO A 35 1.97 0.28 4.03
C PRO A 35 2.64 1.36 3.19
N HIS A 36 1.88 2.12 2.42
CA HIS A 36 2.41 3.20 1.59
C HIS A 36 3.01 4.33 2.43
N LEU A 37 2.31 4.74 3.48
CA LEU A 37 2.80 5.78 4.38
C LEU A 37 4.05 5.33 5.14
N THR A 38 4.10 4.08 5.56
CA THR A 38 5.27 3.51 6.23
C THR A 38 6.47 3.47 5.29
N VAL A 39 6.28 3.03 4.05
CA VAL A 39 7.35 3.03 3.03
C VAL A 39 7.85 4.45 2.76
N ALA A 40 6.94 5.42 2.62
CA ALA A 40 7.32 6.81 2.44
C ALA A 40 8.17 7.34 3.62
N THR A 41 7.84 6.96 4.84
CA THR A 41 8.58 7.34 6.05
C THR A 41 10.01 6.81 6.02
N ILE A 42 10.25 5.63 5.44
CA ILE A 42 11.59 5.04 5.30
C ILE A 42 12.52 5.97 4.50
N THR A 43 11.99 6.75 3.58
CA THR A 43 12.80 7.66 2.76
C THR A 43 13.43 8.80 3.57
N GLY A 44 12.85 9.14 4.71
CA GLY A 44 13.27 10.29 5.52
C GLY A 44 13.00 11.64 4.85
N SER A 45 12.35 11.66 3.70
CA SER A 45 12.04 12.88 2.96
C SER A 45 10.67 13.42 3.34
N ARG A 46 10.64 14.61 3.93
CA ARG A 46 9.39 15.28 4.28
C ARG A 46 8.50 15.47 3.05
N ARG A 47 9.08 15.87 1.92
CA ARG A 47 8.32 16.11 0.68
C ARG A 47 7.68 14.82 0.14
N VAL A 48 8.40 13.71 0.20
CA VAL A 48 7.85 12.40 -0.21
C VAL A 48 6.72 11.99 0.73
N ILE A 49 6.91 12.14 2.04
CA ILE A 49 5.90 11.80 3.04
C ILE A 49 4.63 12.63 2.83
N GLU A 50 4.77 13.94 2.62
CA GLU A 50 3.65 14.85 2.37
C GLU A 50 2.91 14.49 1.08
N ALA A 51 3.65 14.20 0.00
CA ALA A 51 3.06 13.82 -1.28
C ALA A 51 2.29 12.51 -1.17
N VAL A 52 2.85 11.50 -0.56
CA VAL A 52 2.18 10.20 -0.37
C VAL A 52 0.97 10.36 0.54
N THR A 53 1.07 11.12 1.62
CA THR A 53 -0.05 11.39 2.52
C THR A 53 -1.21 12.05 1.77
N SER A 54 -0.92 13.06 0.97
CA SER A 54 -1.94 13.76 0.17
C SER A 54 -2.61 12.84 -0.85
N VAL A 55 -1.81 12.06 -1.59
CA VAL A 55 -2.34 11.13 -2.60
C VAL A 55 -3.18 10.04 -1.94
N GLN A 56 -2.72 9.48 -0.81
CA GLN A 56 -3.46 8.45 -0.11
C GLN A 56 -4.78 8.97 0.47
N ALA A 57 -4.81 10.22 0.94
CA ALA A 57 -6.04 10.85 1.41
C ALA A 57 -7.06 11.00 0.25
N SER A 58 -6.62 11.47 -0.90
CA SER A 58 -7.47 11.60 -2.10
C SER A 58 -7.97 10.25 -2.57
N LEU A 59 -7.10 9.25 -2.60
CA LEU A 59 -7.45 7.89 -2.99
C LEU A 59 -8.48 7.30 -2.02
N HIS A 60 -8.31 7.51 -0.73
CA HIS A 60 -9.25 7.06 0.29
C HIS A 60 -10.65 7.66 0.07
N GLU A 61 -10.73 8.96 -0.20
CA GLU A 61 -12.01 9.62 -0.50
C GLU A 61 -12.68 9.00 -1.73
N MET A 62 -11.92 8.75 -2.79
CA MET A 62 -12.45 8.11 -4.00
C MET A 62 -12.96 6.70 -3.71
N LEU A 63 -12.19 5.90 -2.98
CA LEU A 63 -12.54 4.52 -2.68
C LEU A 63 -13.71 4.39 -1.69
N THR A 64 -13.97 5.40 -0.87
CA THR A 64 -15.16 5.41 -0.01
C THR A 64 -16.44 5.75 -0.77
N ALA A 65 -16.32 6.43 -1.91
CA ALA A 65 -17.46 6.84 -2.73
C ALA A 65 -17.92 5.74 -3.72
N ILE A 66 -17.08 4.71 -3.94
CA ILE A 66 -17.36 3.64 -4.89
C ILE A 66 -17.21 2.27 -4.22
N PRO A 67 -17.98 1.25 -4.67
CA PRO A 67 -17.80 -0.09 -4.16
C PRO A 67 -16.49 -0.71 -4.69
N VAL A 68 -15.72 -1.29 -3.80
CA VAL A 68 -14.50 -2.03 -4.16
C VAL A 68 -14.70 -3.50 -3.79
N LEU A 69 -14.47 -4.38 -4.75
CA LEU A 69 -14.67 -5.81 -4.56
C LEU A 69 -13.61 -6.40 -3.62
N PRO A 70 -13.98 -7.39 -2.78
CA PRO A 70 -13.00 -8.07 -1.93
C PRO A 70 -11.81 -8.64 -2.70
N THR A 71 -12.02 -9.15 -3.92
CA THR A 71 -10.94 -9.65 -4.77
C THR A 71 -9.92 -8.58 -5.12
N ASN A 72 -10.35 -7.33 -5.30
CA ASN A 72 -9.44 -6.21 -5.57
C ASN A 72 -8.61 -5.86 -4.34
N ILE A 73 -9.21 -5.96 -3.15
CA ILE A 73 -8.50 -5.74 -1.88
C ILE A 73 -7.45 -6.83 -1.68
N GLU A 74 -7.81 -8.09 -1.91
CA GLU A 74 -6.88 -9.21 -1.80
C GLU A 74 -5.72 -9.10 -2.79
N HIS A 75 -6.00 -8.70 -4.03
CA HIS A 75 -4.98 -8.47 -5.04
C HIS A 75 -4.00 -7.38 -4.61
N SER A 76 -4.53 -6.27 -4.10
CA SER A 76 -3.73 -5.18 -3.56
C SER A 76 -2.86 -5.63 -2.38
N ASP A 77 -3.43 -6.41 -1.46
CA ASP A 77 -2.69 -6.96 -0.32
C ASP A 77 -1.53 -7.85 -0.78
N ARG A 78 -1.74 -8.68 -1.78
CA ARG A 78 -0.66 -9.51 -2.35
C ARG A 78 0.44 -8.66 -2.97
N GLN A 79 0.08 -7.55 -3.62
CA GLN A 79 1.06 -6.60 -4.15
C GLN A 79 1.85 -5.92 -3.04
N HIS A 80 1.20 -5.52 -1.97
CA HIS A 80 1.87 -4.97 -0.79
C HIS A 80 2.87 -5.96 -0.21
N ASP A 81 2.51 -7.25 -0.13
CA ASP A 81 3.42 -8.30 0.32
C ASP A 81 4.68 -8.39 -0.53
N ARG A 82 4.53 -8.36 -1.85
CA ARG A 82 5.66 -8.43 -2.77
C ARG A 82 6.60 -7.23 -2.61
N ILE A 83 6.03 -6.05 -2.40
CA ILE A 83 6.82 -4.83 -2.16
C ILE A 83 7.62 -4.98 -0.86
N VAL A 84 6.98 -5.41 0.22
CA VAL A 84 7.64 -5.61 1.51
C VAL A 84 8.73 -6.69 1.41
N GLU A 85 8.45 -7.79 0.73
CA GLU A 85 9.43 -8.86 0.51
C GLU A 85 10.67 -8.34 -0.23
N ALA A 86 10.47 -7.52 -1.26
CA ALA A 86 11.58 -6.93 -2.02
C ALA A 86 12.40 -5.99 -1.15
N ILE A 87 11.77 -5.19 -0.30
CA ILE A 87 12.46 -4.30 0.65
C ILE A 87 13.29 -5.13 1.64
N LEU A 88 12.70 -6.17 2.19
CA LEU A 88 13.39 -7.05 3.15
C LEU A 88 14.55 -7.82 2.51
N ALA A 89 14.43 -8.15 1.22
CA ALA A 89 15.49 -8.78 0.45
C ALA A 89 16.57 -7.79 0.00
N ARG A 90 16.40 -6.51 0.31
CA ARG A 90 17.32 -5.43 -0.11
C ARG A 90 17.52 -5.38 -1.63
N ASP A 91 16.44 -5.59 -2.34
CA ASP A 91 16.41 -5.56 -3.81
C ASP A 91 15.65 -4.29 -4.27
N PRO A 92 16.33 -3.15 -4.41
CA PRO A 92 15.67 -1.90 -4.76
C PRO A 92 15.04 -1.93 -6.16
N SER A 93 15.66 -2.60 -7.11
CA SER A 93 15.10 -2.71 -8.45
C SER A 93 13.80 -3.48 -8.46
N ARG A 94 13.73 -4.57 -7.73
CA ARG A 94 12.51 -5.36 -7.59
C ARG A 94 11.45 -4.58 -6.82
N ALA A 95 11.81 -3.91 -5.73
CA ALA A 95 10.89 -3.09 -4.96
C ALA A 95 10.24 -2.02 -5.83
N ARG A 96 11.03 -1.36 -6.67
CA ARG A 96 10.56 -0.36 -7.62
C ARG A 96 9.57 -0.96 -8.61
N ARG A 97 9.92 -2.08 -9.24
CA ARG A 97 9.03 -2.74 -10.22
C ARG A 97 7.72 -3.15 -9.60
N GLU A 98 7.74 -3.73 -8.40
CA GLU A 98 6.53 -4.16 -7.71
C GLU A 98 5.64 -2.96 -7.34
N MET A 99 6.23 -1.85 -6.92
CA MET A 99 5.47 -0.63 -6.61
C MET A 99 4.89 -0.01 -7.88
N GLU A 100 5.65 0.08 -8.95
CA GLU A 100 5.16 0.60 -10.24
C GLU A 100 3.99 -0.25 -10.76
N HIS A 101 4.11 -1.56 -10.69
CA HIS A 101 3.06 -2.49 -11.09
C HIS A 101 1.80 -2.30 -10.25
N HIS A 102 1.96 -2.16 -8.94
CA HIS A 102 0.85 -1.90 -8.03
C HIS A 102 0.14 -0.57 -8.34
N CYS A 103 0.90 0.48 -8.60
CA CYS A 103 0.33 1.79 -8.96
C CYS A 103 -0.40 1.73 -10.30
N ASP A 104 0.15 1.04 -11.28
CA ASP A 104 -0.48 0.87 -12.60
C ASP A 104 -1.79 0.09 -12.50
N ASP A 105 -1.82 -0.97 -11.71
CA ASP A 105 -3.03 -1.77 -11.49
C ASP A 105 -4.10 -0.96 -10.77
N THR A 106 -3.72 -0.18 -9.77
CA THR A 106 -4.65 0.71 -9.06
C THR A 106 -5.23 1.76 -10.01
N ALA A 107 -4.40 2.37 -10.83
CA ALA A 107 -4.85 3.34 -11.82
C ALA A 107 -5.81 2.72 -12.84
N ALA A 108 -5.53 1.50 -13.30
CA ALA A 108 -6.40 0.78 -14.22
C ALA A 108 -7.76 0.45 -13.58
N LEU A 109 -7.75 0.02 -12.32
CA LEU A 109 -8.97 -0.23 -11.56
C LEU A 109 -9.83 1.03 -11.44
N LEU A 110 -9.23 2.15 -11.08
CA LEU A 110 -9.95 3.43 -10.93
C LEU A 110 -10.52 3.90 -12.27
N ARG A 111 -9.77 3.78 -13.36
CA ARG A 111 -10.28 4.13 -14.69
C ARG A 111 -11.49 3.27 -15.07
N GLY A 112 -11.46 2.00 -14.75
CA GLY A 112 -12.58 1.09 -15.00
C GLY A 112 -13.82 1.42 -14.18
N LEU A 113 -13.65 1.91 -12.95
CA LEU A 113 -14.77 2.25 -12.06
C LEU A 113 -15.34 3.65 -12.33
N LEU A 114 -14.53 4.59 -12.79
CA LEU A 114 -14.92 5.99 -12.98
C LEU A 114 -15.21 6.35 -14.45
N GLY A 115 -14.73 5.54 -15.34
CA GLY A 115 -14.84 5.76 -16.78
C GLY A 115 -16.00 5.09 -17.44
#